data_4fb6d0b1182e1ac00507fb1ed5fec1f3
#
_entry.id   4fb6d0b1182e1ac00507fb1ed5fec1f3
#
_cell.length_a   1.000
_cell.length_b   1.000
_cell.length_c   1.000
_cell.angle_alpha   90.00
_cell.angle_beta   90.00
_cell.angle_gamma   90.00
#
_symmetry.space_group_name_H-M   'P 1'
#
loop_
_entity.id
_entity.type
_entity.pdbx_description
1 polymer ?
#
loop_
_entity_poly.entity_id
_entity_poly.type
_entity_poly.pdbx_seq_one_letter_code
_entity_poly.pdbx_strand_id
1 'polypeptide(L)'
;GRVSVNGALAKLGDRIVVADELRLDGRLVQFSLESDVQRRVIAYYKPEGEICSRSDPEGRPTVFDRLPRITGERWVMVGRLDINSSGLLLFTNDGQFANRLMHPSSEIEREYAVRVMGELTQDAQRALCAGVELEDGPAKFESVSELGGEGFNRWWQVVVKEGRNREVRRLFESQELKVSRLLRTRYGTQVLPRELRTGRWIELDKPDIDKLLGAVELRPRRNGSGIFGITRRRIEKQRENPLKPRFVDGASRSSDKPARNTEKPVRTSSDKPVRRERKPAESAESPRKGGYLRQQRRDGGTDK
;
A
#
# COMPACT_ATOMS: atom_id res chain seq x y z
N GLY A 1 3.79 -27.90 -11.57
CA GLY A 1 4.71 -29.04 -11.48
C GLY A 1 6.14 -28.75 -11.87
N ARG A 2 6.58 -27.46 -11.95
CA ARG A 2 7.94 -27.09 -12.34
C ARG A 2 8.91 -26.98 -11.15
N VAL A 3 8.38 -26.85 -9.93
CA VAL A 3 9.18 -26.66 -8.71
C VAL A 3 9.15 -27.95 -7.90
N SER A 4 10.32 -28.41 -7.43
CA SER A 4 10.44 -29.51 -6.48
C SER A 4 11.29 -29.09 -5.27
N VAL A 5 10.97 -29.65 -4.12
CA VAL A 5 11.67 -29.48 -2.85
C VAL A 5 12.08 -30.86 -2.36
N ASN A 6 13.38 -31.08 -2.14
CA ASN A 6 13.94 -32.37 -1.73
C ASN A 6 13.48 -33.55 -2.62
N GLY A 7 13.35 -33.30 -3.93
CA GLY A 7 12.92 -34.27 -4.92
C GLY A 7 11.41 -34.48 -5.09
N ALA A 8 10.57 -33.90 -4.18
CA ALA A 8 9.11 -33.96 -4.27
C ALA A 8 8.55 -32.71 -4.96
N LEU A 9 7.48 -32.84 -5.77
CA LEU A 9 6.82 -31.69 -6.37
C LEU A 9 6.21 -30.76 -5.32
N ALA A 10 6.58 -29.48 -5.38
CA ALA A 10 6.08 -28.46 -4.46
C ALA A 10 4.65 -28.04 -4.81
N LYS A 11 3.85 -27.77 -3.80
CA LYS A 11 2.51 -27.21 -3.88
C LYS A 11 2.53 -25.75 -3.43
N LEU A 12 1.56 -24.98 -3.91
CA LEU A 12 1.41 -23.58 -3.47
C LEU A 12 1.12 -23.54 -1.95
N GLY A 13 1.99 -22.85 -1.20
CA GLY A 13 1.91 -22.77 0.25
C GLY A 13 2.87 -23.68 1.01
N ASP A 14 3.62 -24.54 0.34
CA ASP A 14 4.68 -25.33 0.96
C ASP A 14 5.74 -24.40 1.56
N ARG A 15 6.22 -24.75 2.75
CA ARG A 15 7.27 -24.01 3.45
C ARG A 15 8.60 -24.67 3.22
N ILE A 16 9.60 -23.87 2.84
CA ILE A 16 10.97 -24.31 2.64
C ILE A 16 11.88 -23.70 3.71
N VAL A 17 12.92 -24.42 4.07
CA VAL A 17 14.00 -23.96 4.96
C VAL A 17 15.33 -23.97 4.19
N VAL A 18 16.37 -23.29 4.70
CA VAL A 18 17.66 -23.15 4.02
C VAL A 18 18.31 -24.48 3.66
N ALA A 19 18.05 -25.51 4.45
CA ALA A 19 18.59 -26.85 4.24
C ALA A 19 17.87 -27.63 3.15
N ASP A 20 16.75 -27.12 2.62
CA ASP A 20 15.99 -27.80 1.59
C ASP A 20 16.63 -27.59 0.20
N GLU A 21 16.63 -28.64 -0.60
CA GLU A 21 17.06 -28.61 -1.98
C GLU A 21 15.91 -28.17 -2.89
N LEU A 22 15.98 -26.94 -3.38
CA LEU A 22 14.98 -26.38 -4.30
C LEU A 22 15.42 -26.56 -5.75
N ARG A 23 14.56 -27.14 -6.59
CA ARG A 23 14.81 -27.26 -8.03
C ARG A 23 13.67 -26.63 -8.84
N LEU A 24 14.04 -25.91 -9.88
CA LEU A 24 13.13 -25.40 -10.91
C LEU A 24 13.46 -26.08 -12.25
N ASP A 25 12.50 -26.79 -12.81
CA ASP A 25 12.68 -27.60 -14.04
C ASP A 25 13.91 -28.54 -13.94
N GLY A 26 14.08 -29.17 -12.77
CA GLY A 26 15.21 -30.08 -12.49
C GLY A 26 16.54 -29.40 -12.18
N ARG A 27 16.68 -28.09 -12.38
CA ARG A 27 17.90 -27.33 -12.07
C ARG A 27 17.90 -26.86 -10.63
N LEU A 28 19.00 -27.05 -9.92
CA LEU A 28 19.17 -26.56 -8.55
C LEU A 28 19.10 -25.03 -8.52
N VAL A 29 18.25 -24.51 -7.66
CA VAL A 29 18.11 -23.08 -7.40
C VAL A 29 18.73 -22.80 -6.04
N GLN A 30 19.83 -22.06 -6.04
CA GLN A 30 20.37 -21.53 -4.79
C GLN A 30 19.48 -20.38 -4.32
N PHE A 31 18.98 -20.48 -3.12
CA PHE A 31 18.29 -19.38 -2.45
C PHE A 31 18.99 -19.08 -1.14
N SER A 32 19.20 -17.81 -0.86
CA SER A 32 19.66 -17.35 0.44
C SER A 32 18.45 -16.93 1.27
N LEU A 33 18.52 -17.15 2.56
CA LEU A 33 17.58 -16.48 3.46
C LEU A 33 17.89 -14.98 3.44
N GLU A 34 16.85 -14.18 3.60
CA GLU A 34 16.94 -12.69 3.62
C GLU A 34 18.00 -12.13 4.58
N SER A 35 18.57 -12.95 5.48
CA SER A 35 19.64 -12.56 6.41
C SER A 35 20.96 -12.17 5.74
N ASP A 36 21.23 -12.65 4.52
CA ASP A 36 22.51 -12.44 3.85
C ASP A 36 22.48 -11.29 2.83
N VAL A 37 21.29 -10.74 2.57
CA VAL A 37 21.13 -9.63 1.65
C VAL A 37 21.41 -8.32 2.38
N GLN A 38 22.39 -7.56 1.90
CA GLN A 38 22.64 -6.22 2.42
C GLN A 38 21.40 -5.36 2.20
N ARG A 39 20.74 -4.97 3.29
CA ARG A 39 19.56 -4.08 3.21
C ARG A 39 19.97 -2.72 2.69
N ARG A 40 19.30 -2.30 1.64
CA ARG A 40 19.46 -0.98 1.02
C ARG A 40 18.15 -0.23 1.11
N VAL A 41 18.24 1.07 1.36
CA VAL A 41 17.07 1.97 1.43
C VAL A 41 17.37 3.23 0.63
N ILE A 42 16.43 3.64 -0.19
CA ILE A 42 16.49 4.86 -0.97
C ILE A 42 15.44 5.83 -0.44
N ALA A 43 15.83 7.07 -0.21
CA ALA A 43 14.95 8.22 -0.05
C ALA A 43 14.82 8.92 -1.39
N TYR A 44 13.62 8.92 -1.95
CA TYR A 44 13.27 9.54 -3.22
C TYR A 44 12.36 10.75 -3.01
N TYR A 45 12.67 11.86 -3.64
CA TYR A 45 11.79 13.02 -3.67
C TYR A 45 10.86 12.91 -4.88
N LYS A 46 9.69 12.31 -4.67
CA LYS A 46 8.68 12.15 -5.70
C LYS A 46 8.13 13.51 -6.14
N PRO A 47 8.15 13.87 -7.43
CA PRO A 47 7.42 15.01 -7.97
C PRO A 47 5.92 14.76 -8.05
N GLU A 48 5.13 15.80 -8.22
CA GLU A 48 3.75 15.69 -8.71
C GLU A 48 3.77 15.17 -10.16
N GLY A 49 2.73 14.45 -10.57
CA GLY A 49 2.58 13.90 -11.91
C GLY A 49 3.16 12.50 -12.11
N GLU A 50 4.02 11.99 -11.23
CA GLU A 50 4.45 10.59 -11.27
C GLU A 50 3.47 9.69 -10.52
N ILE A 51 3.31 8.46 -10.99
CA ILE A 51 2.47 7.46 -10.35
C ILE A 51 3.29 6.43 -9.57
N CYS A 52 2.73 5.98 -8.46
CA CYS A 52 3.29 4.93 -7.61
C CYS A 52 2.90 3.55 -8.12
N SER A 53 3.36 3.19 -9.33
CA SER A 53 3.15 1.90 -10.00
C SER A 53 4.42 1.46 -10.70
N ARG A 54 4.56 0.15 -10.94
CA ARG A 54 5.67 -0.41 -11.76
C ARG A 54 5.42 -0.25 -13.24
N SER A 55 4.17 -0.20 -13.65
CA SER A 55 3.75 0.02 -15.03
C SER A 55 2.47 0.83 -15.04
N ASP A 56 2.28 1.59 -16.07
CA ASP A 56 1.06 2.36 -16.30
C ASP A 56 0.54 2.10 -17.71
N PRO A 57 -0.71 1.66 -17.85
CA PRO A 57 -1.33 1.44 -19.18
C PRO A 57 -1.45 2.72 -20.01
N GLU A 58 -1.52 3.88 -19.36
CA GLU A 58 -1.64 5.20 -19.98
C GLU A 58 -0.28 5.83 -20.31
N GLY A 59 0.83 5.14 -20.01
CA GLY A 59 2.19 5.61 -20.30
C GLY A 59 2.65 6.82 -19.48
N ARG A 60 2.00 7.08 -18.34
CA ARG A 60 2.45 8.15 -17.43
C ARG A 60 3.78 7.78 -16.75
N PRO A 61 4.63 8.75 -16.42
CA PRO A 61 5.88 8.48 -15.73
C PRO A 61 5.64 7.82 -14.37
N THR A 62 6.46 6.82 -14.06
CA THR A 62 6.38 6.08 -12.80
C THR A 62 7.53 6.44 -11.87
N VAL A 63 7.34 6.25 -10.57
CA VAL A 63 8.38 6.45 -9.57
C VAL A 63 9.56 5.47 -9.74
N PHE A 64 9.39 4.36 -10.47
CA PHE A 64 10.43 3.37 -10.70
C PHE A 64 11.36 3.73 -11.86
N ASP A 65 10.94 4.62 -12.78
CA ASP A 65 11.71 4.97 -13.97
C ASP A 65 13.03 5.68 -13.65
N ARG A 66 13.11 6.33 -12.47
CA ARG A 66 14.28 7.11 -12.03
C ARG A 66 15.14 6.41 -11.00
N LEU A 67 14.74 5.22 -10.52
CA LEU A 67 15.51 4.49 -9.54
C LEU A 67 16.73 3.81 -10.16
N PRO A 68 17.83 3.63 -9.39
CA PRO A 68 18.98 2.89 -9.87
C PRO A 68 18.63 1.43 -10.11
N ARG A 69 19.28 0.81 -11.08
CA ARG A 69 19.16 -0.63 -11.30
C ARG A 69 19.79 -1.39 -10.12
N ILE A 70 19.15 -2.48 -9.74
CA ILE A 70 19.65 -3.40 -8.74
C ILE A 70 19.71 -4.80 -9.36
N THR A 71 20.86 -5.49 -9.21
CA THR A 71 21.07 -6.80 -9.84
C THR A 71 20.65 -7.90 -8.88
N GLY A 72 19.85 -8.86 -9.37
CA GLY A 72 19.39 -10.01 -8.57
C GLY A 72 18.26 -9.69 -7.58
N GLU A 73 17.88 -8.44 -7.43
CA GLU A 73 16.90 -7.95 -6.46
C GLU A 73 15.91 -6.98 -7.12
N ARG A 74 15.00 -6.45 -6.33
CA ARG A 74 14.04 -5.44 -6.81
C ARG A 74 13.75 -4.41 -5.73
N TRP A 75 13.56 -3.17 -6.14
CA TRP A 75 13.06 -2.14 -5.24
C TRP A 75 11.59 -2.40 -4.86
N VAL A 76 11.31 -2.36 -3.58
CA VAL A 76 9.96 -2.40 -3.01
C VAL A 76 9.66 -1.02 -2.45
N MET A 77 8.55 -0.44 -2.86
CA MET A 77 8.10 0.87 -2.41
C MET A 77 7.49 0.78 -1.01
N VAL A 78 7.85 1.69 -0.12
CA VAL A 78 7.30 1.79 1.23
C VAL A 78 6.13 2.79 1.23
N GLY A 79 4.93 2.26 1.08
CA GLY A 79 3.72 3.05 0.94
C GLY A 79 3.60 3.72 -0.43
N ARG A 80 2.62 4.59 -0.55
CA ARG A 80 2.31 5.30 -1.79
C ARG A 80 2.09 6.78 -1.52
N LEU A 81 2.23 7.57 -2.57
CA LEU A 81 1.76 8.94 -2.68
C LEU A 81 0.88 9.05 -3.92
N ASP A 82 -0.17 9.84 -3.84
CA ASP A 82 -1.04 10.11 -4.99
C ASP A 82 -0.28 10.83 -6.09
N ILE A 83 -0.81 10.81 -7.30
CA ILE A 83 -0.25 11.53 -8.46
C ILE A 83 -0.05 13.02 -8.18
N ASN A 84 -1.01 13.64 -7.48
CA ASN A 84 -1.01 15.07 -7.10
C ASN A 84 -0.34 15.34 -5.75
N SER A 85 0.45 14.40 -5.23
CA SER A 85 1.21 14.55 -3.99
C SER A 85 2.69 14.40 -4.29
N SER A 86 3.51 15.16 -3.59
CA SER A 86 4.97 15.16 -3.73
C SER A 86 5.65 14.79 -2.41
N GLY A 87 6.97 14.71 -2.42
CA GLY A 87 7.78 14.56 -1.21
C GLY A 87 8.41 13.19 -1.03
N LEU A 88 8.77 12.89 0.19
CA LEU A 88 9.56 11.72 0.57
C LEU A 88 8.81 10.42 0.28
N LEU A 89 9.42 9.57 -0.53
CA LEU A 89 9.01 8.20 -0.77
C LEU A 89 10.22 7.28 -0.56
N LEU A 90 10.04 6.25 0.26
CA LEU A 90 11.11 5.31 0.56
C LEU A 90 10.97 4.06 -0.32
N PHE A 91 12.12 3.50 -0.71
CA PHE A 91 12.24 2.21 -1.37
C PHE A 91 13.26 1.35 -0.67
N THR A 92 13.06 0.06 -0.62
CA THR A 92 14.03 -0.90 -0.08
C THR A 92 14.07 -2.17 -0.93
N ASN A 93 15.17 -2.93 -0.87
CA ASN A 93 15.26 -4.27 -1.44
C ASN A 93 14.69 -5.34 -0.51
N ASP A 94 14.42 -5.00 0.75
CA ASP A 94 13.87 -5.90 1.78
C ASP A 94 12.34 -5.75 1.87
N GLY A 95 11.62 -6.74 1.33
CA GLY A 95 10.16 -6.75 1.31
C GLY A 95 9.53 -6.90 2.71
N GLN A 96 10.18 -7.60 3.64
CA GLN A 96 9.68 -7.72 5.01
C GLN A 96 9.81 -6.41 5.77
N PHE A 97 10.94 -5.73 5.59
CA PHE A 97 11.15 -4.40 6.16
C PHE A 97 10.12 -3.40 5.60
N ALA A 98 9.91 -3.38 4.28
CA ALA A 98 8.88 -2.56 3.68
C ALA A 98 7.48 -2.84 4.27
N ASN A 99 7.13 -4.11 4.43
CA ASN A 99 5.85 -4.50 5.01
C ASN A 99 5.70 -4.01 6.46
N ARG A 100 6.74 -4.15 7.30
CA ARG A 100 6.73 -3.65 8.68
C ARG A 100 6.55 -2.13 8.74
N LEU A 101 7.25 -1.38 7.88
CA LEU A 101 7.12 0.07 7.81
C LEU A 101 5.71 0.52 7.40
N MET A 102 5.05 -0.24 6.56
CA MET A 102 3.71 0.09 6.05
C MET A 102 2.57 -0.40 6.92
N HIS A 103 2.80 -1.45 7.72
CA HIS A 103 1.73 -2.10 8.47
C HIS A 103 1.07 -1.14 9.46
N PRO A 104 -0.27 -1.05 9.51
CA PRO A 104 -0.97 -0.11 10.40
C PRO A 104 -0.60 -0.28 11.88
N SER A 105 -0.34 -1.51 12.33
CA SER A 105 0.07 -1.76 13.73
C SER A 105 1.42 -1.17 14.11
N SER A 106 2.24 -0.78 13.14
CA SER A 106 3.51 -0.09 13.39
C SER A 106 3.29 1.37 13.72
N GLU A 107 2.11 1.94 13.40
CA GLU A 107 1.73 3.34 13.66
C GLU A 107 2.85 4.34 13.33
N ILE A 108 3.57 4.08 12.23
CA ILE A 108 4.67 4.94 11.79
C ILE A 108 4.10 6.31 11.42
N GLU A 109 4.62 7.34 12.04
CA GLU A 109 4.23 8.71 11.77
C GLU A 109 4.64 9.16 10.37
N ARG A 110 3.73 9.86 9.70
CA ARG A 110 3.97 10.54 8.43
C ARG A 110 3.64 12.00 8.61
N GLU A 111 4.59 12.85 8.26
CA GLU A 111 4.44 14.29 8.37
C GLU A 111 4.31 14.90 6.99
N TYR A 112 3.41 15.84 6.88
CA TYR A 112 3.13 16.53 5.62
C TYR A 112 3.13 18.03 5.82
N ALA A 113 3.71 18.74 4.85
CA ALA A 113 3.44 20.15 4.63
C ALA A 113 2.27 20.26 3.64
N VAL A 114 1.21 20.92 4.08
CA VAL A 114 -0.07 21.00 3.38
C VAL A 114 -0.41 22.46 3.10
N ARG A 115 -0.63 22.79 1.83
CA ARG A 115 -1.14 24.11 1.46
C ARG A 115 -2.65 24.05 1.36
N VAL A 116 -3.31 24.72 2.27
CA VAL A 116 -4.77 24.73 2.41
C VAL A 116 -5.31 26.04 1.87
N MET A 117 -6.41 25.97 1.12
CA MET A 117 -7.20 27.11 0.66
C MET A 117 -8.33 27.33 1.67
N GLY A 118 -8.40 28.52 2.22
CA GLY A 118 -9.33 28.90 3.27
C GLY A 118 -8.66 29.06 4.62
N GLU A 119 -9.45 29.48 5.59
CA GLU A 119 -9.00 29.70 6.97
C GLU A 119 -9.26 28.45 7.82
N LEU A 120 -8.20 27.84 8.31
CA LEU A 120 -8.31 26.76 9.29
C LEU A 120 -8.45 27.38 10.69
N THR A 121 -9.69 27.47 11.18
CA THR A 121 -9.99 28.03 12.50
C THR A 121 -9.44 27.17 13.63
N GLN A 122 -9.27 27.72 14.82
CA GLN A 122 -8.84 26.93 15.99
C GLN A 122 -9.82 25.82 16.36
N ASP A 123 -11.13 26.03 16.12
CA ASP A 123 -12.12 24.98 16.35
C ASP A 123 -11.98 23.82 15.37
N ALA A 124 -11.79 24.11 14.09
CA ALA A 124 -11.51 23.09 13.08
C ALA A 124 -10.20 22.35 13.37
N GLN A 125 -9.14 23.03 13.81
CA GLN A 125 -7.89 22.38 14.24
C GLN A 125 -8.13 21.41 15.40
N ARG A 126 -8.89 21.84 16.42
CA ARG A 126 -9.25 20.99 17.56
C ARG A 126 -10.08 19.78 17.13
N ALA A 127 -11.07 19.99 16.27
CA ALA A 127 -11.89 18.89 15.72
C ALA A 127 -11.04 17.86 14.97
N LEU A 128 -10.13 18.32 14.10
CA LEU A 128 -9.23 17.45 13.33
C LEU A 128 -8.25 16.65 14.20
N CYS A 129 -7.84 17.21 15.35
CA CYS A 129 -6.98 16.50 16.31
C CYS A 129 -7.78 15.59 17.26
N ALA A 130 -9.02 15.94 17.59
CA ALA A 130 -9.91 15.12 18.40
C ALA A 130 -10.38 13.87 17.63
N GLY A 131 -10.58 14.02 16.33
CA GLY A 131 -11.06 12.99 15.41
C GLY A 131 -12.38 13.38 14.76
N VAL A 132 -12.48 13.08 13.49
CA VAL A 132 -13.68 13.27 12.66
C VAL A 132 -14.06 11.95 12.02
N GLU A 133 -15.35 11.75 11.76
CA GLU A 133 -15.83 10.56 11.06
C GLU A 133 -15.67 10.77 9.56
N LEU A 134 -14.96 9.84 8.91
CA LEU A 134 -14.83 9.73 7.45
C LEU A 134 -15.64 8.52 6.97
N GLU A 135 -15.84 8.39 5.66
CA GLU A 135 -16.60 7.28 5.06
C GLU A 135 -16.07 5.88 5.46
N ASP A 136 -14.79 5.78 5.77
CA ASP A 136 -14.08 4.54 6.14
C ASP A 136 -13.73 4.48 7.64
N GLY A 137 -14.44 5.24 8.47
CA GLY A 137 -14.33 5.30 9.92
C GLY A 137 -13.57 6.50 10.47
N PRO A 138 -13.43 6.59 11.80
CA PRO A 138 -12.85 7.75 12.47
C PRO A 138 -11.39 7.96 12.03
N ALA A 139 -11.01 9.21 11.85
CA ALA A 139 -9.66 9.64 11.47
C ALA A 139 -9.28 10.94 12.19
N LYS A 140 -7.98 11.14 12.42
CA LYS A 140 -7.48 12.35 13.07
C LYS A 140 -6.05 12.69 12.65
N PHE A 141 -5.67 13.93 12.87
CA PHE A 141 -4.27 14.30 12.93
C PHE A 141 -3.72 14.08 14.35
N GLU A 142 -2.51 13.59 14.46
CA GLU A 142 -1.78 13.57 15.73
C GLU A 142 -1.35 14.99 16.14
N SER A 143 -1.07 15.85 15.17
CA SER A 143 -0.78 17.26 15.38
C SER A 143 -1.07 18.08 14.12
N VAL A 144 -1.42 19.36 14.36
CA VAL A 144 -1.59 20.38 13.33
C VAL A 144 -0.87 21.64 13.80
N SER A 145 0.03 22.19 13.00
CA SER A 145 0.73 23.44 13.29
C SER A 145 0.87 24.30 12.04
N GLU A 146 0.80 25.61 12.21
CA GLU A 146 0.94 26.54 11.10
C GLU A 146 2.43 26.69 10.73
N LEU A 147 2.73 26.61 9.45
CA LEU A 147 4.07 26.88 8.89
C LEU A 147 4.20 28.29 8.32
N GLY A 148 3.08 29.03 8.25
CA GLY A 148 3.03 30.37 7.69
C GLY A 148 2.38 30.42 6.30
N GLY A 149 2.51 31.55 5.63
CA GLY A 149 1.88 31.84 4.34
C GLY A 149 1.13 33.15 4.39
N GLU A 150 0.75 33.68 3.24
CA GLU A 150 0.04 34.95 3.13
C GLU A 150 -1.34 34.73 2.49
N GLY A 151 -2.31 35.53 2.92
CA GLY A 151 -3.66 35.57 2.34
C GLY A 151 -4.43 34.27 2.51
N PHE A 152 -5.16 33.90 1.47
CA PHE A 152 -6.12 32.80 1.46
C PHE A 152 -5.47 31.40 1.45
N ASN A 153 -4.18 31.28 1.12
CA ASN A 153 -3.45 30.03 1.01
C ASN A 153 -2.37 29.94 2.09
N ARG A 154 -2.61 29.16 3.13
CA ARG A 154 -1.66 28.96 4.24
C ARG A 154 -1.06 27.57 4.22
N TRP A 155 0.16 27.45 4.71
CA TRP A 155 0.86 26.18 4.88
C TRP A 155 0.71 25.68 6.32
N TRP A 156 0.42 24.39 6.41
CA TRP A 156 0.23 23.69 7.66
C TRP A 156 1.11 22.45 7.69
N GLN A 157 1.67 22.15 8.85
CA GLN A 157 2.33 20.88 9.12
C GLN A 157 1.32 19.98 9.83
N VAL A 158 1.14 18.77 9.32
CA VAL A 158 0.26 17.77 9.92
C VAL A 158 0.96 16.45 10.06
N VAL A 159 0.64 15.71 11.12
CA VAL A 159 1.16 14.37 11.36
C VAL A 159 0.01 13.38 11.43
N VAL A 160 0.14 12.24 10.74
CA VAL A 160 -0.78 11.10 10.78
C VAL A 160 -0.01 9.82 11.06
N LYS A 161 -0.65 8.85 11.72
CA LYS A 161 -0.10 7.50 11.94
C LYS A 161 -0.63 6.47 10.97
N GLU A 162 -1.71 6.78 10.31
CA GLU A 162 -2.35 5.95 9.30
C GLU A 162 -1.92 6.34 7.89
N GLY A 163 -2.44 5.68 6.90
CA GLY A 163 -2.12 5.95 5.50
C GLY A 163 -3.26 5.50 4.60
N ARG A 164 -4.51 5.80 5.00
CA ARG A 164 -5.69 5.52 4.19
C ARG A 164 -5.66 6.32 2.90
N ASN A 165 -6.45 5.89 1.94
CA ASN A 165 -6.53 6.58 0.66
C ASN A 165 -6.94 8.05 0.86
N ARG A 166 -6.09 8.98 0.38
CA ARG A 166 -6.29 10.43 0.44
C ARG A 166 -6.65 10.98 1.83
N GLU A 167 -6.23 10.31 2.90
CA GLU A 167 -6.63 10.60 4.28
C GLU A 167 -6.43 12.07 4.67
N VAL A 168 -5.24 12.63 4.44
CA VAL A 168 -4.95 14.04 4.76
C VAL A 168 -5.89 15.00 4.01
N ARG A 169 -6.21 14.72 2.74
CA ARG A 169 -7.11 15.56 1.95
C ARG A 169 -8.55 15.47 2.46
N ARG A 170 -9.03 14.26 2.75
CA ARG A 170 -10.37 14.02 3.29
C ARG A 170 -10.57 14.64 4.68
N LEU A 171 -9.53 14.61 5.52
CA LEU A 171 -9.56 15.28 6.82
C LEU A 171 -9.79 16.79 6.67
N PHE A 172 -9.09 17.47 5.76
CA PHE A 172 -9.37 18.89 5.49
C PHE A 172 -10.71 19.12 4.79
N GLU A 173 -11.10 18.23 3.87
CA GLU A 173 -12.39 18.28 3.17
C GLU A 173 -13.57 18.14 4.16
N SER A 174 -13.44 17.41 5.28
CA SER A 174 -14.47 17.33 6.33
C SER A 174 -14.70 18.65 7.07
N GLN A 175 -13.79 19.62 6.92
CA GLN A 175 -13.89 20.98 7.44
C GLN A 175 -14.13 22.00 6.32
N GLU A 176 -14.65 21.54 5.17
CA GLU A 176 -14.91 22.35 3.98
C GLU A 176 -13.67 23.06 3.41
N LEU A 177 -12.48 22.56 3.73
CA LEU A 177 -11.20 23.13 3.31
C LEU A 177 -10.60 22.31 2.16
N LYS A 178 -10.00 23.00 1.19
CA LYS A 178 -9.39 22.37 0.02
C LYS A 178 -7.87 22.36 0.12
N VAL A 179 -7.26 21.18 -0.03
CA VAL A 179 -5.81 21.03 -0.12
C VAL A 179 -5.34 21.28 -1.54
N SER A 180 -4.59 22.35 -1.75
CA SER A 180 -4.01 22.72 -3.05
C SER A 180 -2.66 22.04 -3.32
N ARG A 181 -1.81 21.88 -2.29
CA ARG A 181 -0.54 21.14 -2.38
C ARG A 181 -0.36 20.24 -1.17
N LEU A 182 0.27 19.08 -1.40
CA LEU A 182 0.55 18.09 -0.36
C LEU A 182 1.97 17.55 -0.57
N LEU A 183 2.84 17.80 0.39
CA LEU A 183 4.24 17.39 0.37
C LEU A 183 4.53 16.54 1.61
N ARG A 184 4.91 15.27 1.44
CA ARG A 184 5.37 14.47 2.58
C ARG A 184 6.80 14.84 2.94
N THR A 185 6.99 15.38 4.14
CA THR A 185 8.28 15.87 4.67
C THR A 185 9.01 14.84 5.50
N ARG A 186 8.29 13.89 6.14
CA ARG A 186 8.88 12.85 7.00
C ARG A 186 8.10 11.54 6.90
N TYR A 187 8.82 10.44 7.03
CA TYR A 187 8.28 9.08 7.17
C TYR A 187 9.03 8.35 8.28
N GLY A 188 8.38 8.11 9.42
CA GLY A 188 9.03 7.60 10.61
C GLY A 188 10.18 8.51 11.07
N THR A 189 11.37 7.95 11.16
CA THR A 189 12.59 8.68 11.54
C THR A 189 13.25 9.41 10.37
N GLN A 190 12.85 9.11 9.12
CA GLN A 190 13.47 9.69 7.94
C GLN A 190 12.79 11.00 7.54
N VAL A 191 13.55 12.07 7.53
CA VAL A 191 13.14 13.40 7.05
C VAL A 191 13.58 13.56 5.59
N LEU A 192 12.80 14.27 4.79
CA LEU A 192 13.17 14.66 3.43
C LEU A 192 14.39 15.60 3.48
N PRO A 193 15.56 15.20 2.97
CA PRO A 193 16.75 16.05 2.99
C PRO A 193 16.54 17.34 2.21
N ARG A 194 16.97 18.48 2.75
CA ARG A 194 16.81 19.80 2.12
C ARG A 194 17.54 19.92 0.78
N GLU A 195 18.67 19.22 0.67
CA GLU A 195 19.54 19.20 -0.52
C GLU A 195 18.99 18.31 -1.63
N LEU A 196 18.05 17.40 -1.29
CA LEU A 196 17.49 16.46 -2.25
C LEU A 196 16.52 17.18 -3.18
N ARG A 197 16.89 17.28 -4.45
CA ARG A 197 16.04 17.90 -5.47
C ARG A 197 14.89 16.99 -5.89
N THR A 198 13.80 17.59 -6.27
CA THR A 198 12.62 16.89 -6.82
C THR A 198 12.99 15.97 -7.98
N GLY A 199 12.48 14.74 -7.97
CA GLY A 199 12.81 13.71 -8.96
C GLY A 199 14.19 13.08 -8.81
N ARG A 200 14.88 13.34 -7.69
CA ARG A 200 16.15 12.71 -7.34
C ARG A 200 16.01 11.82 -6.12
N TRP A 201 17.01 10.99 -5.92
CA TRP A 201 17.09 10.07 -4.79
C TRP A 201 18.49 10.07 -4.17
N ILE A 202 18.56 9.65 -2.94
CA ILE A 202 19.79 9.29 -2.23
C ILE A 202 19.62 7.93 -1.60
N GLU A 203 20.70 7.19 -1.46
CA GLU A 203 20.74 5.98 -0.66
C GLU A 203 21.03 6.35 0.78
N LEU A 204 20.26 5.77 1.72
CA LEU A 204 20.43 6.02 3.15
C LEU A 204 21.64 5.25 3.65
N ASP A 205 22.34 5.84 4.59
CA ASP A 205 23.42 5.19 5.29
C ASP A 205 22.92 4.18 6.37
N LYS A 206 23.84 3.37 6.87
CA LYS A 206 23.49 2.36 7.87
C LYS A 206 22.87 2.95 9.14
N PRO A 207 23.37 4.06 9.75
CA PRO A 207 22.74 4.69 10.89
C PRO A 207 21.28 5.08 10.68
N ASP A 208 20.91 5.61 9.52
CA ASP A 208 19.54 5.99 9.21
C ASP A 208 18.63 4.77 8.97
N ILE A 209 19.17 3.72 8.33
CA ILE A 209 18.49 2.43 8.19
C ILE A 209 18.24 1.81 9.57
N ASP A 210 19.22 1.82 10.46
CA ASP A 210 19.11 1.28 11.82
C ASP A 210 18.07 2.05 12.67
N LYS A 211 17.98 3.38 12.52
CA LYS A 211 16.89 4.18 13.13
C LYS A 211 15.51 3.77 12.64
N LEU A 212 15.35 3.57 11.32
CA LEU A 212 14.09 3.08 10.75
C LEU A 212 13.73 1.68 11.24
N LEU A 213 14.72 0.79 11.37
CA LEU A 213 14.54 -0.55 11.96
C LEU A 213 14.07 -0.45 13.41
N GLY A 214 14.77 0.31 14.23
CA GLY A 214 14.41 0.53 15.63
C GLY A 214 12.98 1.04 15.79
N ALA A 215 12.51 1.88 14.87
CA ALA A 215 11.15 2.40 14.89
C ALA A 215 10.06 1.31 14.70
N VAL A 216 10.39 0.19 14.03
CA VAL A 216 9.44 -0.93 13.80
C VAL A 216 9.66 -2.13 14.72
N GLU A 217 10.83 -2.25 15.36
CA GLU A 217 11.20 -3.37 16.24
C GLU A 217 10.85 -3.12 17.72
N LEU A 218 10.96 -1.88 18.18
CA LEU A 218 10.75 -1.49 19.57
C LEU A 218 9.29 -1.46 20.02
N ARG A 219 8.32 -1.66 19.14
CA ARG A 219 6.92 -1.73 19.55
C ARG A 219 6.59 -3.14 20.03
N PRO A 220 6.16 -3.31 21.29
CA PRO A 220 5.73 -4.60 21.78
C PRO A 220 4.56 -5.08 20.91
N ARG A 221 4.65 -6.31 20.38
CA ARG A 221 3.52 -6.96 19.73
C ARG A 221 2.35 -6.93 20.71
N ARG A 222 1.33 -6.16 20.44
CA ARG A 222 0.03 -6.33 21.06
C ARG A 222 -0.37 -7.78 20.80
N ASN A 223 -0.57 -8.57 21.89
CA ASN A 223 -0.99 -9.95 21.83
C ASN A 223 -2.32 -10.05 21.06
N GLY A 224 -2.23 -10.31 19.78
CA GLY A 224 -3.32 -10.59 18.88
C GLY A 224 -2.83 -11.67 17.94
N SER A 225 -3.22 -12.92 18.21
CA SER A 225 -3.20 -14.14 17.38
C SER A 225 -2.59 -13.99 15.98
N GLY A 226 -1.29 -13.84 15.88
CA GLY A 226 -0.55 -13.92 14.61
C GLY A 226 0.18 -15.25 14.53
N ILE A 227 -0.10 -16.02 13.50
CA ILE A 227 0.42 -17.34 13.15
C ILE A 227 1.93 -17.32 12.84
N PHE A 228 2.76 -16.78 13.72
CA PHE A 228 4.21 -16.89 13.64
C PHE A 228 4.81 -17.02 15.03
N GLY A 229 4.64 -18.19 15.61
CA GLY A 229 5.22 -18.53 16.90
C GLY A 229 5.05 -20.01 17.20
N ILE A 230 5.59 -20.88 16.34
CA ILE A 230 5.87 -22.25 16.78
C ILE A 230 7.19 -22.14 17.54
N THR A 231 7.06 -21.83 18.82
CA THR A 231 8.16 -21.85 19.77
C THR A 231 8.75 -23.25 19.85
N ARG A 232 10.08 -23.32 19.90
CA ARG A 232 10.90 -24.54 20.15
C ARG A 232 10.37 -25.48 21.23
N ARG A 233 9.54 -25.01 22.14
CA ARG A 233 8.93 -25.83 23.24
C ARG A 233 7.95 -26.91 22.78
N ARG A 234 7.43 -26.91 21.55
CA ARG A 234 6.51 -27.97 21.10
C ARG A 234 7.22 -29.15 20.46
N ILE A 235 8.48 -28.98 20.06
CA ILE A 235 9.30 -30.06 19.49
C ILE A 235 9.88 -30.95 20.59
N GLU A 236 10.24 -30.39 21.74
CA GLU A 236 10.75 -31.20 22.88
C GLU A 236 9.67 -32.06 23.52
N LYS A 237 8.43 -31.59 23.63
CA LYS A 237 7.33 -32.41 24.21
C LYS A 237 6.90 -33.60 23.36
N GLN A 238 7.22 -33.62 22.06
CA GLN A 238 6.93 -34.78 21.20
C GLN A 238 8.01 -35.85 21.24
N ARG A 239 9.21 -35.56 21.78
CA ARG A 239 10.29 -36.53 21.94
C ARG A 239 10.19 -37.34 23.23
N GLU A 240 9.39 -36.93 24.21
CA GLU A 240 9.24 -37.61 25.51
C GLU A 240 8.06 -38.57 25.61
N ASN A 241 7.30 -38.82 24.55
CA ASN A 241 6.17 -39.74 24.60
C ASN A 241 6.19 -40.75 23.45
N PRO A 242 6.95 -41.87 23.59
CA PRO A 242 6.92 -42.92 22.59
C PRO A 242 5.57 -43.63 22.63
N LEU A 243 4.92 -43.72 21.46
CA LEU A 243 3.67 -44.39 21.19
C LEU A 243 3.70 -45.82 21.77
N LYS A 244 2.86 -46.12 22.77
CA LYS A 244 2.51 -47.49 23.17
C LYS A 244 1.61 -48.07 22.08
N PRO A 245 1.85 -49.32 21.62
CA PRO A 245 0.97 -49.98 20.66
C PRO A 245 -0.41 -50.26 21.28
N ARG A 246 -1.46 -49.84 20.61
CA ARG A 246 -2.82 -50.26 20.93
C ARG A 246 -3.04 -51.63 20.31
N PHE A 247 -3.26 -52.64 21.17
CA PHE A 247 -3.82 -53.92 20.84
C PHE A 247 -5.25 -53.75 20.35
N VAL A 248 -5.57 -54.44 19.27
CA VAL A 248 -6.92 -54.54 18.71
C VAL A 248 -7.51 -55.84 19.23
N ASP A 249 -8.47 -55.76 20.13
CA ASP A 249 -9.33 -56.89 20.44
C ASP A 249 -10.70 -56.65 19.79
N GLY A 250 -11.07 -57.61 18.95
CA GLY A 250 -12.37 -57.66 18.32
C GLY A 250 -13.41 -58.27 19.22
N ALA A 251 -14.65 -57.75 19.17
CA ALA A 251 -15.84 -58.53 19.38
C ALA A 251 -17.09 -57.79 18.86
N SER A 252 -17.75 -58.47 18.01
CA SER A 252 -19.07 -58.28 17.44
C SER A 252 -20.18 -57.96 18.47
N ARG A 253 -21.14 -57.11 18.08
CA ARG A 253 -22.59 -57.39 18.25
C ARG A 253 -23.48 -56.44 17.48
N SER A 254 -24.35 -57.03 16.75
CA SER A 254 -25.51 -56.58 16.00
C SER A 254 -26.58 -55.87 16.85
N SER A 255 -27.29 -54.90 16.29
CA SER A 255 -28.77 -54.89 16.22
C SER A 255 -29.33 -53.55 15.71
N ASP A 256 -30.07 -53.69 14.66
CA ASP A 256 -31.40 -53.10 14.39
C ASP A 256 -31.61 -51.61 14.09
N LYS A 257 -32.19 -51.47 12.91
CA LYS A 257 -32.90 -50.32 12.33
C LYS A 257 -34.15 -49.91 13.14
N PRO A 258 -34.77 -48.73 12.87
CA PRO A 258 -35.51 -48.58 11.62
C PRO A 258 -35.44 -47.16 10.98
N ALA A 259 -35.84 -47.21 9.72
CA ALA A 259 -36.03 -46.12 8.80
C ALA A 259 -37.13 -45.12 9.20
N ARG A 260 -36.99 -43.87 8.83
CA ARG A 260 -38.09 -42.93 8.66
C ARG A 260 -37.94 -42.11 7.40
N ASN A 261 -38.85 -42.37 6.51
CA ASN A 261 -39.23 -41.63 5.32
C ASN A 261 -39.75 -40.24 5.70
N THR A 262 -39.39 -39.21 4.97
CA THR A 262 -40.31 -38.10 4.66
C THR A 262 -39.87 -37.38 3.36
N GLU A 263 -40.80 -37.25 2.53
CA GLU A 263 -41.03 -36.80 1.20
C GLU A 263 -40.49 -35.40 0.87
N LYS A 264 -40.11 -35.25 -0.39
CA LYS A 264 -39.92 -33.98 -1.09
C LYS A 264 -41.27 -33.43 -1.55
N PRO A 265 -41.46 -32.12 -1.61
CA PRO A 265 -42.40 -31.54 -2.56
C PRO A 265 -41.68 -30.95 -3.80
N VAL A 266 -42.18 -31.36 -4.93
CA VAL A 266 -42.02 -30.84 -6.26
C VAL A 266 -42.59 -29.41 -6.32
N ARG A 267 -41.89 -28.46 -6.92
CA ARG A 267 -42.49 -27.22 -7.44
C ARG A 267 -42.08 -27.01 -8.87
N THR A 268 -43.13 -26.87 -9.64
CA THR A 268 -43.29 -26.69 -11.08
C THR A 268 -42.81 -25.31 -11.55
N SER A 269 -42.38 -25.33 -12.79
CA SER A 269 -42.02 -24.27 -13.71
C SER A 269 -43.09 -23.22 -13.89
N SER A 270 -42.71 -21.95 -14.04
CA SER A 270 -43.04 -21.02 -15.12
C SER A 270 -42.77 -19.59 -14.66
N ASP A 271 -41.87 -18.89 -15.33
CA ASP A 271 -42.13 -17.59 -15.94
C ASP A 271 -40.85 -17.02 -16.57
N LYS A 272 -40.98 -16.74 -17.88
CA LYS A 272 -39.99 -16.04 -18.68
C LYS A 272 -40.19 -14.52 -18.50
N PRO A 273 -39.14 -13.71 -18.39
CA PRO A 273 -39.27 -12.27 -18.52
C PRO A 273 -39.16 -11.81 -19.99
N VAL A 274 -40.03 -10.91 -20.27
CA VAL A 274 -40.30 -10.21 -21.52
C VAL A 274 -39.11 -9.35 -21.98
N ARG A 275 -38.80 -9.47 -23.27
CA ARG A 275 -37.84 -8.69 -24.06
C ARG A 275 -38.37 -7.27 -24.24
N ARG A 276 -37.70 -6.25 -23.69
CA ARG A 276 -37.94 -4.83 -24.03
C ARG A 276 -37.11 -4.40 -25.23
N GLU A 277 -37.78 -3.90 -26.22
CA GLU A 277 -37.28 -3.36 -27.48
C GLU A 277 -36.49 -2.07 -27.26
N ARG A 278 -35.40 -1.95 -28.03
CA ARG A 278 -34.64 -0.69 -28.19
C ARG A 278 -35.31 0.17 -29.23
N LYS A 279 -35.53 1.44 -28.90
CA LYS A 279 -35.81 2.51 -29.88
C LYS A 279 -34.52 3.14 -30.40
N PRO A 280 -34.49 3.58 -31.66
CA PRO A 280 -33.26 4.07 -32.29
C PRO A 280 -32.98 5.55 -31.97
N ALA A 281 -31.68 5.87 -32.06
CA ALA A 281 -31.16 7.22 -31.88
C ALA A 281 -31.44 8.11 -33.05
N GLU A 282 -31.95 9.30 -32.79
CA GLU A 282 -32.06 10.41 -33.73
C GLU A 282 -30.74 11.18 -33.85
N SER A 283 -30.36 11.39 -35.07
CA SER A 283 -29.26 12.23 -35.53
C SER A 283 -29.62 13.71 -35.42
N ALA A 284 -28.73 14.50 -34.85
CA ALA A 284 -28.79 15.95 -34.95
C ALA A 284 -27.44 16.52 -35.42
N GLU A 285 -27.61 17.28 -36.45
CA GLU A 285 -26.65 17.96 -37.31
C GLU A 285 -25.71 18.94 -36.59
N SER A 286 -24.52 19.06 -37.17
CA SER A 286 -23.59 20.19 -36.98
C SER A 286 -24.06 21.42 -37.77
N PRO A 287 -23.75 22.62 -37.37
CA PRO A 287 -23.48 23.70 -38.33
C PRO A 287 -22.02 24.14 -38.33
N ARG A 288 -21.58 24.33 -39.56
CA ARG A 288 -20.27 24.87 -39.96
C ARG A 288 -20.30 26.41 -39.93
N LYS A 289 -19.06 26.94 -39.82
CA LYS A 289 -18.50 28.15 -40.46
C LYS A 289 -18.68 29.52 -39.80
N GLY A 290 -17.52 30.16 -39.75
CA GLY A 290 -17.20 31.59 -39.73
C GLY A 290 -15.88 31.80 -39.01
N GLY A 291 -14.78 32.09 -39.50
CA GLY A 291 -14.27 32.77 -40.67
C GLY A 291 -13.95 34.24 -40.33
N TYR A 292 -12.70 34.64 -40.59
CA TYR A 292 -12.18 36.01 -40.56
C TYR A 292 -11.67 36.50 -39.20
N LEU A 293 -10.52 37.16 -39.05
CA LEU A 293 -9.67 38.00 -39.93
C LEU A 293 -8.27 38.13 -39.34
N ARG A 294 -7.34 38.08 -40.22
CA ARG A 294 -5.92 38.45 -40.10
C ARG A 294 -5.83 39.99 -40.19
N GLN A 295 -5.11 40.63 -39.25
CA GLN A 295 -4.60 41.97 -39.56
C GLN A 295 -3.18 42.11 -39.04
N GLN A 296 -2.29 42.30 -40.00
CA GLN A 296 -0.93 42.84 -39.92
C GLN A 296 -1.00 44.36 -39.76
N ARG A 297 0.00 44.94 -39.17
CA ARG A 297 0.82 46.13 -39.59
C ARG A 297 1.52 46.62 -38.32
N ARG A 298 2.82 46.68 -38.33
CA ARG A 298 3.82 47.56 -38.97
C ARG A 298 4.11 48.81 -38.14
N ASP A 299 5.34 48.89 -37.79
CA ASP A 299 6.30 49.97 -37.97
C ASP A 299 6.34 51.15 -37.00
N GLY A 300 7.53 51.49 -36.66
CA GLY A 300 8.07 52.80 -36.33
C GLY A 300 8.49 52.92 -34.88
N GLY A 301 9.68 53.07 -34.47
CA GLY A 301 10.82 53.75 -35.07
C GLY A 301 11.28 54.83 -34.10
N THR A 302 12.57 54.74 -33.74
CA THR A 302 13.52 55.79 -33.41
C THR A 302 13.32 56.78 -32.26
N ASP A 303 14.42 56.87 -31.51
CA ASP A 303 15.07 58.04 -30.94
C ASP A 303 14.52 58.71 -29.67
N LYS A 304 15.20 58.52 -28.60
CA LYS A 304 16.27 59.37 -28.00
C LYS A 304 16.84 58.72 -26.75
#